data_6475fcb89b915eb3448e4b3942c5c592
#
_entry.id   6475fcb89b915eb3448e4b3942c5c592
#
_cell.length_a   1.000
_cell.length_b   1.000
_cell.length_c   1.000
_cell.angle_alpha   90.00
_cell.angle_beta   90.00
_cell.angle_gamma   90.00
#
_symmetry.space_group_name_H-M   'P 1'
#
loop_
_entity.id
_entity.type
_entity.pdbx_description
1 polymer ?
#
loop_
_entity_poly.entity_id
_entity_poly.type
_entity_poly.pdbx_seq_one_letter_code
_entity_poly.pdbx_strand_id
1 'polypeptide(L)'
;MLRVCPDADGSTRCQTGSVQPSPAILIVDDHDGFRSFARGMLEAAGFTVAEVATGAEATEAVRAVRPGLVLLDIALPDFDGFEVARRLAAAPAGGPAPVVVLTSTREARDYGGRIAASPADGFLPKDQLSGAALRRFLARDP
;
A
#
# COMPACT_ATOMS: atom_id res chain seq x y z
N MET A 1 7.53 17.53 15.29
CA MET A 1 8.14 16.90 15.98
C MET A 1 8.08 16.39 16.31
N LEU A 2 8.26 16.53 16.05
CA LEU A 2 8.98 15.80 16.65
C LEU A 2 8.87 15.47 17.04
N ARG A 3 9.01 15.79 17.18
CA ARG A 3 9.71 15.15 17.89
C ARG A 3 9.58 14.89 18.49
N VAL A 4 9.60 15.35 18.47
CA VAL A 4 10.26 14.69 19.42
C VAL A 4 10.19 14.47 20.04
N CYS A 5 10.27 15.03 20.15
CA CYS A 5 10.98 14.46 21.07
C CYS A 5 10.55 14.46 21.72
N PRO A 6 10.39 14.88 21.94
CA PRO A 6 10.74 14.53 22.84
C PRO A 6 10.48 14.22 23.32
N ASP A 7 10.61 14.74 23.41
CA ASP A 7 11.23 14.12 24.17
C ASP A 7 10.85 13.89 24.73
N ALA A 8 10.52 14.44 24.68
CA ALA A 8 11.04 14.03 25.33
C ALA A 8 10.83 13.64 25.94
N ASP A 9 10.73 14.14 26.02
CA ASP A 9 11.34 13.46 26.64
C ASP A 9 11.33 12.91 26.84
N GLY A 10 11.12 13.55 26.69
CA GLY A 10 11.90 12.93 26.83
C GLY A 10 11.77 12.34 26.52
N SER A 11 11.88 12.51 26.33
CA SER A 11 12.45 11.84 26.05
C SER A 11 12.26 11.35 25.51
N THR A 12 12.26 11.58 25.13
CA THR A 12 12.71 11.08 24.61
C THR A 12 12.59 10.82 23.98
N ARG A 13 12.78 11.17 23.57
CA ARG A 13 13.26 10.90 22.94
C ARG A 13 13.06 11.04 22.27
N CYS A 14 13.10 11.49 21.91
CA CYS A 14 13.42 11.49 21.18
C CYS A 14 13.70 11.49 20.63
N GLN A 15 14.06 11.76 20.09
CA GLN A 15 14.74 11.50 19.43
C GLN A 15 15.01 11.74 18.80
N THR A 16 15.54 12.19 18.44
CA THR A 16 15.78 12.40 17.68
C THR A 16 15.98 12.01 16.93
N GLY A 17 15.77 12.25 16.85
CA GLY A 17 16.40 11.41 15.97
C GLY A 17 15.96 11.28 14.63
N SER A 18 16.60 10.58 14.02
CA SER A 18 16.41 10.37 12.62
C SER A 18 15.72 9.05 12.35
N VAL A 19 14.85 8.65 13.25
CA VAL A 19 14.07 7.43 13.03
C VAL A 19 13.03 7.73 11.97
N GLN A 20 13.08 7.00 10.86
CA GLN A 20 12.07 7.10 9.83
C GLN A 20 10.82 6.40 10.29
N PRO A 21 9.64 6.99 10.13
CA PRO A 21 8.41 6.25 10.40
C PRO A 21 8.29 5.08 9.45
N SER A 22 7.68 4.01 9.90
CA SER A 22 7.41 2.87 9.03
C SER A 22 6.55 3.31 7.86
N PRO A 23 6.80 2.78 6.66
CA PRO A 23 5.97 3.15 5.52
C PRO A 23 4.51 2.80 5.76
N ALA A 24 3.62 3.65 5.30
CA ALA A 24 2.19 3.36 5.36
C ALA A 24 1.81 2.51 4.16
N ILE A 25 0.98 1.51 4.42
CA ILE A 25 0.40 0.66 3.39
C ILE A 25 -1.08 1.01 3.31
N LEU A 26 -1.59 1.23 2.10
CA LEU A 26 -3.02 1.37 1.88
C LEU A 26 -3.52 0.08 1.26
N ILE A 27 -4.49 -0.57 1.91
CA ILE A 27 -5.12 -1.78 1.38
C ILE A 27 -6.42 -1.37 0.70
N VAL A 28 -6.59 -1.72 -0.58
CA VAL A 28 -7.79 -1.46 -1.35
C VAL A 28 -8.40 -2.81 -1.72
N ASP A 29 -9.45 -3.22 -1.00
CA ASP A 29 -10.04 -4.55 -1.15
C ASP A 29 -11.43 -4.53 -0.51
N ASP A 30 -12.43 -5.06 -1.18
CA ASP A 30 -13.80 -5.04 -0.66
C ASP A 30 -14.11 -6.22 0.28
N HIS A 31 -13.17 -7.14 0.47
CA HIS A 31 -13.38 -8.28 1.36
C HIS A 31 -12.91 -7.94 2.76
N ASP A 32 -13.87 -7.78 3.68
CA ASP A 32 -13.57 -7.39 5.06
C ASP A 32 -12.62 -8.35 5.74
N GLY A 33 -12.81 -9.64 5.52
CA GLY A 33 -11.96 -10.65 6.15
C GLY A 33 -10.51 -10.56 5.69
N PHE A 34 -10.30 -10.33 4.40
CA PHE A 34 -8.94 -10.17 3.90
C PHE A 34 -8.30 -8.90 4.44
N ARG A 35 -9.05 -7.79 4.45
CA ARG A 35 -8.50 -6.53 4.99
C ARG A 35 -8.07 -6.70 6.45
N SER A 36 -8.92 -7.34 7.27
CA SER A 36 -8.57 -7.57 8.68
C SER A 36 -7.34 -8.44 8.84
N PHE A 37 -7.27 -9.51 8.07
CA PHE A 37 -6.13 -10.42 8.11
C PHE A 37 -4.85 -9.70 7.70
N ALA A 38 -4.91 -9.00 6.57
CA ALA A 38 -3.74 -8.30 6.04
C ALA A 38 -3.29 -7.18 6.97
N ARG A 39 -4.23 -6.42 7.54
CA ARG A 39 -3.89 -5.36 8.48
C ARG A 39 -3.14 -5.93 9.68
N GLY A 40 -3.66 -6.99 10.28
CA GLY A 40 -3.01 -7.58 11.45
C GLY A 40 -1.62 -8.06 11.15
N MET A 41 -1.46 -8.74 10.02
CA MET A 41 -0.17 -9.26 9.61
C MET A 41 0.84 -8.14 9.34
N LEU A 42 0.40 -7.10 8.64
CA LEU A 42 1.30 -6.01 8.25
C LEU A 42 1.63 -5.11 9.43
N GLU A 43 0.68 -4.87 10.33
CA GLU A 43 0.97 -4.11 11.54
C GLU A 43 1.96 -4.87 12.43
N ALA A 44 1.81 -6.18 12.52
CA ALA A 44 2.77 -7.01 13.27
C ALA A 44 4.17 -6.96 12.66
N ALA A 45 4.26 -6.71 11.35
CA ALA A 45 5.54 -6.58 10.66
C ALA A 45 6.11 -5.16 10.73
N GLY A 46 5.42 -4.24 11.39
CA GLY A 46 5.92 -2.88 11.63
C GLY A 46 5.37 -1.81 10.70
N PHE A 47 4.41 -2.14 9.84
CA PHE A 47 3.82 -1.14 8.93
C PHE A 47 2.66 -0.41 9.59
N THR A 48 2.43 0.81 9.17
CA THR A 48 1.19 1.53 9.45
C THR A 48 0.22 1.20 8.32
N VAL A 49 -1.02 0.88 8.65
CA VAL A 49 -1.98 0.38 7.65
C VAL A 49 -3.24 1.23 7.65
N ALA A 50 -3.67 1.63 6.45
CA ALA A 50 -4.99 2.21 6.23
C ALA A 50 -5.71 1.30 5.23
N GLU A 51 -7.05 1.36 5.19
CA GLU A 51 -7.79 0.49 4.30
C GLU A 51 -9.03 1.19 3.76
N VAL A 52 -9.37 0.86 2.52
CA VAL A 52 -10.61 1.28 1.89
C VAL A 52 -11.20 0.08 1.14
N ALA A 53 -12.48 0.14 0.85
CA ALA A 53 -13.22 -0.99 0.28
C ALA A 53 -13.49 -0.84 -1.22
N THR A 54 -13.31 0.34 -1.79
CA THR A 54 -13.69 0.59 -3.19
C THR A 54 -12.59 1.32 -3.94
N GLY A 55 -12.64 1.20 -5.26
CA GLY A 55 -11.69 1.93 -6.12
C GLY A 55 -11.88 3.43 -6.07
N ALA A 56 -13.13 3.88 -5.91
CA ALA A 56 -13.40 5.31 -5.81
C ALA A 56 -12.75 5.93 -4.59
N GLU A 57 -12.73 5.20 -3.48
CA GLU A 57 -12.10 5.68 -2.26
C GLU A 57 -10.58 5.68 -2.33
N ALA A 58 -10.01 4.87 -3.21
CA ALA A 58 -8.56 4.69 -3.25
C ALA A 58 -7.82 5.97 -3.60
N THR A 59 -8.31 6.71 -4.61
CA THR A 59 -7.64 7.93 -5.06
C THR A 59 -7.61 8.98 -3.93
N GLU A 60 -8.74 9.14 -3.26
CA GLU A 60 -8.81 10.08 -2.15
C GLU A 60 -7.93 9.66 -0.99
N ALA A 61 -7.92 8.36 -0.69
CA ALA A 61 -7.11 7.83 0.40
C ALA A 61 -5.61 8.01 0.12
N VAL A 62 -5.17 7.86 -1.13
CA VAL A 62 -3.77 8.07 -1.47
C VAL A 62 -3.37 9.51 -1.19
N ARG A 63 -4.24 10.47 -1.49
CA ARG A 63 -3.95 11.88 -1.20
C ARG A 63 -3.88 12.15 0.29
N ALA A 64 -4.78 11.55 1.06
CA ALA A 64 -4.88 11.82 2.50
C ALA A 64 -3.79 11.10 3.29
N VAL A 65 -3.50 9.86 2.95
CA VAL A 65 -2.59 9.00 3.72
C VAL A 65 -1.17 9.11 3.22
N ARG A 66 -0.99 9.34 1.93
CA ARG A 66 0.32 9.34 1.27
C ARG A 66 1.09 8.07 1.57
N PRO A 67 0.51 6.91 1.19
CA PRO A 67 1.16 5.63 1.50
C PRO A 67 2.41 5.44 0.67
N GLY A 68 3.33 4.67 1.20
CA GLY A 68 4.48 4.23 0.41
C GLY A 68 4.13 3.12 -0.56
N LEU A 69 3.09 2.34 -0.23
CA LEU A 69 2.67 1.23 -1.07
C LEU A 69 1.16 1.09 -1.02
N VAL A 70 0.55 0.81 -2.16
CA VAL A 70 -0.88 0.49 -2.27
C VAL A 70 -1.00 -0.98 -2.63
N LEU A 71 -1.67 -1.75 -1.80
CA LEU A 71 -1.99 -3.15 -2.07
C LEU A 71 -3.40 -3.16 -2.65
N LEU A 72 -3.53 -3.45 -3.92
CA LEU A 72 -4.72 -3.15 -4.71
C LEU A 72 -5.32 -4.42 -5.30
N ASP A 73 -6.51 -4.77 -4.84
CA ASP A 73 -7.24 -5.92 -5.36
C ASP A 73 -7.68 -5.64 -6.80
N ILE A 74 -7.50 -6.61 -7.67
CA ILE A 74 -7.94 -6.48 -9.07
C ILE A 74 -9.46 -6.53 -9.16
N ALA A 75 -10.12 -7.35 -8.33
CA ALA A 75 -11.58 -7.55 -8.41
C ALA A 75 -12.32 -6.67 -7.40
N LEU A 76 -12.47 -5.39 -7.71
CA LEU A 76 -13.20 -4.45 -6.87
C LEU A 76 -14.64 -4.28 -7.38
N PRO A 77 -15.57 -3.81 -6.52
CA PRO A 77 -16.97 -3.73 -6.92
C PRO A 77 -17.29 -2.62 -7.92
N ASP A 78 -16.54 -1.53 -7.90
CA ASP A 78 -16.85 -0.37 -8.75
C ASP A 78 -15.95 -0.29 -9.98
N PHE A 79 -14.65 -0.48 -9.80
CA PHE A 79 -13.67 -0.48 -10.91
C PHE A 79 -12.80 -1.70 -10.76
N ASP A 80 -12.24 -2.22 -11.85
CA ASP A 80 -11.23 -3.25 -11.65
C ASP A 80 -9.91 -2.58 -11.21
N GLY A 81 -9.03 -3.38 -10.64
CA GLY A 81 -7.77 -2.86 -10.10
C GLY A 81 -6.88 -2.25 -11.17
N PHE A 82 -6.99 -2.72 -12.42
CA PHE A 82 -6.20 -2.13 -13.51
C PHE A 82 -6.62 -0.70 -13.76
N GLU A 83 -7.92 -0.42 -13.69
CA GLU A 83 -8.42 0.95 -13.86
C GLU A 83 -7.97 1.84 -12.69
N VAL A 84 -8.03 1.33 -11.47
CA VAL A 84 -7.56 2.09 -10.31
C VAL A 84 -6.07 2.39 -10.44
N ALA A 85 -5.28 1.42 -10.88
CA ALA A 85 -3.84 1.63 -11.07
C ALA A 85 -3.59 2.76 -12.09
N ARG A 86 -4.37 2.78 -13.18
CA ARG A 86 -4.25 3.84 -14.17
C ARG A 86 -4.59 5.20 -13.58
N ARG A 87 -5.64 5.27 -12.76
CA ARG A 87 -6.06 6.53 -12.14
C ARG A 87 -5.01 7.03 -11.16
N LEU A 88 -4.42 6.14 -10.40
CA LEU A 88 -3.37 6.52 -9.44
C LEU A 88 -2.13 7.01 -10.18
N ALA A 89 -1.78 6.38 -11.30
CA ALA A 89 -0.62 6.80 -12.06
C ALA A 89 -0.83 8.15 -12.73
N ALA A 90 -2.07 8.47 -13.11
CA ALA A 90 -2.38 9.72 -13.80
C ALA A 90 -2.59 10.89 -12.84
N ALA A 91 -2.91 10.63 -11.58
CA ALA A 91 -3.27 11.69 -10.65
C ALA A 91 -2.02 12.42 -10.17
N PRO A 92 -2.01 13.76 -10.22
CA PRO A 92 -0.88 14.49 -9.65
C PRO A 92 -0.88 14.31 -8.13
N ALA A 93 0.17 13.72 -7.63
CA ALA A 93 0.21 13.35 -6.21
C ALA A 93 0.85 14.42 -5.33
N GLY A 94 1.50 15.39 -5.89
CA GLY A 94 2.17 16.40 -5.09
C GLY A 94 3.34 15.84 -4.29
N GLY A 95 3.85 14.67 -4.64
CA GLY A 95 4.96 14.02 -3.98
C GLY A 95 5.29 12.72 -4.71
N PRO A 96 6.15 11.87 -4.14
CA PRO A 96 6.49 10.61 -4.80
C PRO A 96 5.26 9.73 -4.97
N ALA A 97 5.16 9.07 -6.11
CA ALA A 97 4.06 8.15 -6.34
C ALA A 97 4.24 6.91 -5.47
N PRO A 98 3.17 6.33 -4.94
CA PRO A 98 3.31 5.10 -4.17
C PRO A 98 3.66 3.93 -5.09
N VAL A 99 4.28 2.90 -4.52
CA VAL A 99 4.45 1.63 -5.19
C VAL A 99 3.07 0.97 -5.24
N VAL A 100 2.63 0.51 -6.41
CA VAL A 100 1.32 -0.13 -6.57
C VAL A 100 1.53 -1.61 -6.83
N VAL A 101 1.02 -2.45 -5.93
CA VAL A 101 1.11 -3.91 -6.05
C VAL A 101 -0.31 -4.44 -6.22
N LEU A 102 -0.58 -5.04 -7.38
CA LEU A 102 -1.87 -5.68 -7.62
C LEU A 102 -1.92 -7.01 -6.89
N THR A 103 -3.10 -7.36 -6.40
CA THR A 103 -3.28 -8.63 -5.71
C THR A 103 -4.59 -9.28 -6.12
N SER A 104 -4.66 -10.59 -6.02
CA SER A 104 -5.84 -11.36 -6.40
C SER A 104 -5.76 -12.75 -5.79
N THR A 105 -6.91 -13.43 -5.71
CA THR A 105 -6.94 -14.85 -5.40
C THR A 105 -6.54 -15.70 -6.61
N ARG A 106 -6.46 -15.08 -7.81
CA ARG A 106 -6.05 -15.78 -9.03
C ARG A 106 -4.56 -15.66 -9.25
N GLU A 107 -4.05 -16.45 -10.18
CA GLU A 107 -2.64 -16.40 -10.56
C GLU A 107 -2.41 -15.30 -11.60
N ALA A 108 -1.18 -14.84 -11.70
CA ALA A 108 -0.82 -13.82 -12.69
C ALA A 108 -1.20 -14.24 -14.10
N ARG A 109 -1.00 -15.51 -14.43
CA ARG A 109 -1.29 -16.03 -15.78
C ARG A 109 -2.76 -15.92 -16.15
N ASP A 110 -3.65 -15.84 -15.16
CA ASP A 110 -5.09 -15.73 -15.42
C ASP A 110 -5.48 -14.39 -16.01
N TYR A 111 -4.60 -13.41 -15.94
CA TYR A 111 -4.84 -12.06 -16.44
C TYR A 111 -4.16 -11.78 -17.78
N GLY A 112 -3.48 -12.81 -18.35
CA GLY A 112 -2.78 -12.63 -19.60
C GLY A 112 -1.74 -11.53 -19.52
N GLY A 113 -1.72 -10.64 -20.50
CA GLY A 113 -0.77 -9.54 -20.52
C GLY A 113 -1.20 -8.30 -19.74
N ARG A 114 -2.36 -8.33 -19.08
CA ARG A 114 -2.93 -7.12 -18.47
C ARG A 114 -2.08 -6.59 -17.33
N ILE A 115 -1.44 -7.46 -16.55
CA ILE A 115 -0.59 -7.02 -15.45
C ILE A 115 0.61 -6.25 -15.98
N ALA A 116 1.29 -6.83 -16.98
CA ALA A 116 2.46 -6.18 -17.57
C ALA A 116 2.10 -4.88 -18.29
N ALA A 117 0.89 -4.80 -18.84
CA ALA A 117 0.43 -3.61 -19.55
C ALA A 117 -0.04 -2.50 -18.60
N SER A 118 -0.24 -2.80 -17.32
CA SER A 118 -0.72 -1.81 -16.36
C SER A 118 0.45 -0.98 -15.83
N PRO A 119 0.17 0.22 -15.28
CA PRO A 119 1.22 1.00 -14.65
C PRO A 119 1.59 0.53 -13.24
N ALA A 120 1.01 -0.58 -12.76
CA ALA A 120 1.36 -1.12 -11.46
C ALA A 120 2.81 -1.60 -11.43
N ASP A 121 3.40 -1.60 -10.25
CA ASP A 121 4.80 -2.00 -10.08
C ASP A 121 4.96 -3.50 -9.94
N GLY A 122 3.90 -4.23 -9.62
CA GLY A 122 3.99 -5.67 -9.51
C GLY A 122 2.67 -6.32 -9.17
N PHE A 123 2.72 -7.61 -9.02
CA PHE A 123 1.57 -8.45 -8.69
C PHE A 123 1.98 -9.45 -7.61
N LEU A 124 1.09 -9.68 -6.65
CA LEU A 124 1.33 -10.62 -5.57
C LEU A 124 0.03 -11.37 -5.29
N PRO A 125 0.00 -12.70 -5.48
CA PRO A 125 -1.20 -13.46 -5.10
C PRO A 125 -1.50 -13.30 -3.62
N LYS A 126 -2.78 -13.27 -3.26
CA LYS A 126 -3.19 -13.04 -1.87
C LYS A 126 -2.60 -14.07 -0.90
N ASP A 127 -2.42 -15.31 -1.35
CA ASP A 127 -1.87 -16.35 -0.50
C ASP A 127 -0.36 -16.24 -0.31
N GLN A 128 0.30 -15.33 -1.01
CA GLN A 128 1.73 -15.09 -0.85
C GLN A 128 2.03 -13.78 -0.13
N LEU A 129 1.01 -13.11 0.37
CA LEU A 129 1.18 -11.84 1.05
C LEU A 129 1.95 -12.02 2.36
N SER A 130 2.99 -11.21 2.54
CA SER A 130 3.75 -11.15 3.79
C SER A 130 4.40 -9.79 3.90
N GLY A 131 4.81 -9.42 5.10
CA GLY A 131 5.56 -8.18 5.28
C GLY A 131 6.86 -8.19 4.49
N ALA A 132 7.54 -9.33 4.45
CA ALA A 132 8.79 -9.45 3.70
C ALA A 132 8.57 -9.25 2.21
N ALA A 133 7.46 -9.79 1.66
CA ALA A 133 7.15 -9.61 0.25
C ALA A 133 6.94 -8.14 -0.09
N LEU A 134 6.21 -7.41 0.76
CA LEU A 134 5.98 -5.99 0.51
C LEU A 134 7.25 -5.16 0.70
N ARG A 135 8.11 -5.53 1.64
CA ARG A 135 9.37 -4.84 1.79
C ARG A 135 10.25 -4.96 0.55
N ARG A 136 10.19 -6.10 -0.13
CA ARG A 136 10.95 -6.27 -1.38
C ARG A 136 10.47 -5.30 -2.45
N PHE A 137 9.15 -5.07 -2.54
CA PHE A 137 8.65 -4.07 -3.48
C PHE A 137 9.08 -2.66 -3.09
N LEU A 138 9.05 -2.34 -1.81
CA LEU A 138 9.46 -1.01 -1.34
C LEU A 138 10.94 -0.76 -1.52
N ALA A 139 11.76 -1.80 -1.49
CA ALA A 139 13.19 -1.68 -1.65
C ALA A 139 13.62 -1.58 -3.11
N ARG A 140 12.70 -1.80 -4.06
CA ARG A 140 13.03 -1.70 -5.49
C ARG A 140 13.12 -0.23 -5.85
N ASP A 141 14.31 0.22 -6.11
CA ASP A 141 14.51 1.60 -6.49
C ASP A 141 14.12 1.86 -7.91
N PRO A 142 13.57 3.02 -8.19
CA PRO A 142 13.35 3.44 -9.57
C PRO A 142 14.66 3.61 -10.32
#